data_ecc4ce203c29f93f3c18fad37b96491d
#
_entry.id   ecc4ce203c29f93f3c18fad37b96491d
#
_cell.length_a   1.000
_cell.length_b   1.000
_cell.length_c   1.000
_cell.angle_alpha   90.00
_cell.angle_beta   90.00
_cell.angle_gamma   90.00
#
_symmetry.space_group_name_H-M   'P 1'
#
loop_
_entity.id
_entity.type
_entity.pdbx_description
1 polymer ?
#
loop_
_entity_poly.entity_id
_entity_poly.type
_entity_poly.pdbx_seq_one_letter_code
_entity_poly.pdbx_strand_id
1 'polypeptide(L)'
;MIDKDKIKAVAFDFGGTLDSPFLHWMDIYIHLYTTKLNLPLTKENFRDSYVYAERMMEQLQLVKPEHSLLETQTFKTDLQFKSLIERGVLPDTPENREGLPLKAARLVTDYSSDYVVASRTVLDELHRSYPLLLVSNYYGNLKKIVTDLGIVSYFHSITDSTLEGVRKPDPSLWKRAIDRAGFAYEEVLVVGDSMKNDIQPGLSLGCQVVQGCPEGKTGEAGISFITRLSELPALLSI
;
A
#
# COMPACT_ATOMS: atom_id res chain seq x y z
N MET A 1 18.43 -5.08 -15.46
CA MET A 1 17.56 -4.55 -16.54
C MET A 1 16.40 -5.49 -16.70
N ILE A 2 15.22 -4.96 -16.97
CA ILE A 2 14.00 -5.75 -17.20
C ILE A 2 14.06 -6.38 -18.57
N ASP A 3 13.81 -7.69 -18.65
CA ASP A 3 13.63 -8.44 -19.89
C ASP A 3 12.13 -8.45 -20.24
N LYS A 4 11.72 -7.47 -21.03
CA LYS A 4 10.32 -7.21 -21.36
C LYS A 4 9.65 -8.38 -22.10
N ASP A 5 10.42 -9.09 -22.93
CA ASP A 5 9.93 -10.18 -23.78
C ASP A 5 9.49 -11.40 -22.93
N LYS A 6 10.00 -11.50 -21.71
CA LYS A 6 9.62 -12.56 -20.78
C LYS A 6 8.39 -12.23 -19.93
N ILE A 7 8.05 -10.94 -19.76
CA ILE A 7 6.95 -10.55 -18.86
C ILE A 7 5.61 -10.97 -19.46
N LYS A 8 4.84 -11.74 -18.69
CA LYS A 8 3.48 -12.17 -19.03
C LYS A 8 2.44 -11.71 -18.03
N ALA A 9 2.84 -11.25 -16.85
CA ALA A 9 1.95 -10.68 -15.84
C ALA A 9 2.65 -9.59 -15.04
N VAL A 10 1.86 -8.65 -14.48
CA VAL A 10 2.35 -7.61 -13.57
C VAL A 10 1.68 -7.77 -12.23
N ALA A 11 2.46 -7.86 -11.16
CA ALA A 11 2.00 -8.02 -9.80
C ALA A 11 2.30 -6.77 -8.97
N PHE A 12 1.26 -6.14 -8.44
CA PHE A 12 1.34 -4.89 -7.69
C PHE A 12 1.20 -5.12 -6.19
N ASP A 13 1.98 -4.39 -5.39
CA ASP A 13 1.55 -4.01 -4.06
C ASP A 13 0.46 -2.92 -4.13
N PHE A 14 -0.32 -2.78 -3.06
CA PHE A 14 -1.35 -1.75 -2.96
C PHE A 14 -0.87 -0.54 -2.17
N GLY A 15 -0.56 -0.74 -0.88
CA GLY A 15 -0.29 0.32 0.07
C GLY A 15 1.09 0.97 -0.10
N GLY A 16 1.15 2.22 -0.50
CA GLY A 16 2.40 2.88 -0.87
C GLY A 16 2.70 2.81 -2.37
N THR A 17 1.96 2.00 -3.13
CA THR A 17 2.21 1.76 -4.56
C THR A 17 1.09 2.28 -5.45
N LEU A 18 -0.14 1.82 -5.25
CA LEU A 18 -1.30 2.25 -6.05
C LEU A 18 -2.10 3.36 -5.39
N ASP A 19 -1.98 3.53 -4.08
CA ASP A 19 -2.74 4.47 -3.26
C ASP A 19 -1.93 5.69 -2.79
N SER A 20 -0.68 5.81 -3.26
CA SER A 20 0.19 6.94 -2.96
C SER A 20 1.34 7.08 -3.97
N PRO A 21 2.09 8.20 -3.99
CA PRO A 21 3.23 8.41 -4.89
C PRO A 21 4.50 7.70 -4.34
N PHE A 22 4.43 6.42 -4.08
CA PHE A 22 5.50 5.61 -3.50
C PHE A 22 5.99 6.12 -2.13
N LEU A 23 5.07 6.68 -1.34
CA LEU A 23 5.34 7.15 0.00
C LEU A 23 4.90 6.11 1.02
N HIS A 24 5.74 5.88 2.02
CA HIS A 24 5.37 5.07 3.17
C HIS A 24 4.20 5.71 3.94
N TRP A 25 3.22 4.92 4.34
CA TRP A 25 2.00 5.39 5.00
C TRP A 25 2.25 6.28 6.22
N MET A 26 3.28 6.01 7.01
CA MET A 26 3.64 6.88 8.14
C MET A 26 3.97 8.32 7.70
N ASP A 27 4.65 8.48 6.56
CA ASP A 27 4.99 9.80 6.03
C ASP A 27 3.76 10.53 5.50
N ILE A 28 2.79 9.79 4.93
CA ILE A 28 1.49 10.34 4.51
C ILE A 28 0.70 10.86 5.71
N TYR A 29 0.58 10.05 6.78
CA TYR A 29 -0.10 10.48 8.02
C TYR A 29 0.56 11.74 8.59
N ILE A 30 1.87 11.76 8.74
CA ILE A 30 2.59 12.93 9.27
C ILE A 30 2.31 14.16 8.40
N HIS A 31 2.43 14.02 7.07
CA HIS A 31 2.15 15.12 6.16
C HIS A 31 0.73 15.68 6.34
N LEU A 32 -0.28 14.81 6.31
CA LEU A 32 -1.67 15.24 6.46
C LEU A 32 -1.97 15.82 7.84
N TYR A 33 -1.44 15.22 8.89
CA TYR A 33 -1.66 15.67 10.27
C TYR A 33 -1.00 17.00 10.55
N THR A 34 0.20 17.23 10.03
CA THR A 34 0.90 18.52 10.21
C THR A 34 0.32 19.62 9.34
N THR A 35 0.01 19.34 8.07
CA THR A 35 -0.40 20.38 7.11
C THR A 35 -1.91 20.67 7.09
N LYS A 36 -2.75 19.67 7.40
CA LYS A 36 -4.21 19.81 7.34
C LYS A 36 -4.87 19.92 8.71
N LEU A 37 -4.26 19.31 9.74
CA LEU A 37 -4.78 19.34 11.12
C LEU A 37 -3.93 20.24 12.04
N ASN A 38 -2.82 20.81 11.54
CA ASN A 38 -1.88 21.64 12.30
C ASN A 38 -1.35 20.98 13.58
N LEU A 39 -1.17 19.63 13.55
CA LEU A 39 -0.64 18.90 14.70
C LEU A 39 0.88 18.98 14.73
N PRO A 40 1.51 19.14 15.91
CA PRO A 40 2.96 19.28 16.07
C PRO A 40 3.67 17.91 16.02
N LEU A 41 3.49 17.16 14.93
CA LEU A 41 4.05 15.81 14.78
C LEU A 41 5.34 15.80 13.97
N THR A 42 6.25 14.94 14.38
CA THR A 42 7.49 14.59 13.67
C THR A 42 7.57 13.07 13.53
N LYS A 43 8.54 12.58 12.75
CA LYS A 43 8.78 11.12 12.66
C LYS A 43 9.10 10.51 14.03
N GLU A 44 9.84 11.22 14.85
CA GLU A 44 10.30 10.74 16.15
C GLU A 44 9.13 10.57 17.13
N ASN A 45 8.25 11.59 17.23
CA ASN A 45 7.15 11.55 18.20
C ASN A 45 5.91 10.78 17.72
N PHE A 46 5.75 10.56 16.40
CA PHE A 46 4.62 9.83 15.83
C PHE A 46 4.87 8.32 15.63
N ARG A 47 6.13 7.93 15.38
CA ARG A 47 6.50 6.56 15.00
C ARG A 47 5.91 5.48 15.90
N ASP A 48 6.02 5.65 17.21
CA ASP A 48 5.56 4.64 18.15
C ASP A 48 4.04 4.50 18.16
N SER A 49 3.31 5.62 17.98
CA SER A 49 1.85 5.61 17.89
C SER A 49 1.38 4.99 16.57
N TYR A 50 2.11 5.22 15.48
CA TYR A 50 1.87 4.55 14.20
C TYR A 50 2.06 3.02 14.33
N VAL A 51 3.20 2.58 14.88
CA VAL A 51 3.49 1.15 15.07
C VAL A 51 2.49 0.49 16.04
N TYR A 52 2.10 1.21 17.10
CA TYR A 52 1.06 0.75 18.03
C TYR A 52 -0.25 0.47 17.30
N ALA A 53 -0.72 1.43 16.48
CA ALA A 53 -1.96 1.27 15.73
C ALA A 53 -1.89 0.07 14.76
N GLU A 54 -0.81 -0.08 14.00
CA GLU A 54 -0.62 -1.23 13.09
C GLU A 54 -0.73 -2.58 13.83
N ARG A 55 -0.05 -2.70 14.97
CA ARG A 55 -0.09 -3.91 15.79
C ARG A 55 -1.47 -4.19 16.39
N MET A 56 -2.14 -3.15 16.89
CA MET A 56 -3.47 -3.31 17.47
C MET A 56 -4.54 -3.65 16.43
N MET A 57 -4.46 -3.08 15.24
CA MET A 57 -5.33 -3.44 14.11
C MET A 57 -5.27 -4.95 13.82
N GLU A 58 -4.06 -5.51 13.81
CA GLU A 58 -3.81 -6.92 13.55
C GLU A 58 -4.23 -7.80 14.73
N GLN A 59 -3.80 -7.47 15.95
CA GLN A 59 -4.07 -8.27 17.15
C GLN A 59 -5.55 -8.34 17.51
N LEU A 60 -6.26 -7.23 17.40
CA LEU A 60 -7.67 -7.13 17.76
C LEU A 60 -8.61 -7.53 16.61
N GLN A 61 -8.07 -7.76 15.43
CA GLN A 61 -8.85 -8.10 14.22
C GLN A 61 -10.07 -7.18 14.02
N LEU A 62 -9.84 -5.88 14.17
CA LEU A 62 -10.90 -4.86 14.16
C LEU A 62 -11.60 -4.74 12.81
N VAL A 63 -10.86 -5.05 11.75
CA VAL A 63 -11.37 -4.92 10.37
C VAL A 63 -12.05 -6.21 9.97
N LYS A 64 -13.24 -6.07 9.38
CA LYS A 64 -14.02 -7.16 8.79
C LYS A 64 -13.99 -7.05 7.26
N PRO A 65 -14.23 -8.17 6.53
CA PRO A 65 -14.18 -8.16 5.06
C PRO A 65 -15.09 -7.14 4.38
N GLU A 66 -16.20 -6.75 5.04
CA GLU A 66 -17.17 -5.77 4.55
C GLU A 66 -16.84 -4.31 4.84
N HIS A 67 -15.83 -4.02 5.70
CA HIS A 67 -15.50 -2.65 6.06
C HIS A 67 -14.87 -1.88 4.89
N SER A 68 -15.33 -0.65 4.70
CA SER A 68 -14.83 0.32 3.73
C SER A 68 -13.44 0.85 4.12
N LEU A 69 -12.82 1.60 3.21
CA LEU A 69 -11.56 2.30 3.50
C LEU A 69 -11.74 3.29 4.65
N LEU A 70 -12.82 4.07 4.67
CA LEU A 70 -13.09 5.03 5.75
C LEU A 70 -13.23 4.35 7.11
N GLU A 71 -13.96 3.22 7.20
CA GLU A 71 -14.08 2.47 8.44
C GLU A 71 -12.73 1.91 8.90
N THR A 72 -11.94 1.36 7.97
CA THR A 72 -10.57 0.88 8.25
C THR A 72 -9.69 2.01 8.78
N GLN A 73 -9.73 3.18 8.13
CA GLN A 73 -8.95 4.34 8.56
C GLN A 73 -9.45 4.90 9.89
N THR A 74 -10.77 4.84 10.18
CA THR A 74 -11.33 5.26 11.48
C THR A 74 -10.73 4.45 12.61
N PHE A 75 -10.74 3.12 12.53
CA PHE A 75 -10.10 2.29 13.55
C PHE A 75 -8.62 2.62 13.74
N LYS A 76 -7.90 2.81 12.64
CA LYS A 76 -6.47 3.09 12.69
C LYS A 76 -6.17 4.46 13.30
N THR A 77 -6.91 5.50 12.92
CA THR A 77 -6.71 6.85 13.46
C THR A 77 -7.10 6.94 14.91
N ASP A 78 -8.19 6.28 15.34
CA ASP A 78 -8.58 6.20 16.76
C ASP A 78 -7.44 5.61 17.61
N LEU A 79 -6.84 4.53 17.15
CA LEU A 79 -5.69 3.91 17.84
C LEU A 79 -4.46 4.81 17.86
N GLN A 80 -4.17 5.53 16.75
CA GLN A 80 -3.05 6.47 16.68
C GLN A 80 -3.24 7.62 17.67
N PHE A 81 -4.42 8.26 17.66
CA PHE A 81 -4.70 9.38 18.56
C PHE A 81 -4.75 8.95 20.04
N LYS A 82 -5.33 7.80 20.33
CA LYS A 82 -5.27 7.22 21.67
C LYS A 82 -3.82 7.10 22.15
N SER A 83 -2.95 6.51 21.34
CA SER A 83 -1.54 6.35 21.69
C SER A 83 -0.81 7.69 21.82
N LEU A 84 -1.09 8.66 20.94
CA LEU A 84 -0.50 10.00 21.02
C LEU A 84 -0.86 10.72 22.33
N ILE A 85 -2.10 10.59 22.81
CA ILE A 85 -2.57 11.15 24.07
C ILE A 85 -1.92 10.42 25.25
N GLU A 86 -1.96 9.09 25.28
CA GLU A 86 -1.38 8.26 26.35
C GLU A 86 0.14 8.50 26.52
N ARG A 87 0.83 8.85 25.43
CA ARG A 87 2.26 9.18 25.43
C ARG A 87 2.55 10.65 25.71
N GLY A 88 1.52 11.47 25.90
CA GLY A 88 1.67 12.91 26.17
C GLY A 88 2.15 13.73 24.97
N VAL A 89 2.07 13.20 23.74
CA VAL A 89 2.40 13.94 22.51
C VAL A 89 1.29 14.94 22.16
N LEU A 90 0.04 14.54 22.39
CA LEU A 90 -1.12 15.42 22.27
C LEU A 90 -1.81 15.59 23.63
N PRO A 91 -2.39 16.76 23.91
CA PRO A 91 -3.16 16.97 25.13
C PRO A 91 -4.44 16.10 25.12
N ASP A 92 -4.85 15.71 26.31
CA ASP A 92 -6.08 14.93 26.51
C ASP A 92 -7.30 15.85 26.51
N THR A 93 -7.88 16.04 25.32
CA THR A 93 -9.06 16.90 25.10
C THR A 93 -10.16 16.13 24.34
N PRO A 94 -11.44 16.50 24.48
CA PRO A 94 -12.52 15.90 23.69
C PRO A 94 -12.25 15.95 22.17
N GLU A 95 -11.70 17.05 21.67
CA GLU A 95 -11.35 17.19 20.24
C GLU A 95 -10.31 16.16 19.80
N ASN A 96 -9.25 15.95 20.61
CA ASN A 96 -8.20 14.96 20.30
C ASN A 96 -8.69 13.52 20.49
N ARG A 97 -9.71 13.27 21.32
CA ARG A 97 -10.25 11.93 21.52
C ARG A 97 -11.24 11.51 20.43
N GLU A 98 -12.03 12.43 19.90
CA GLU A 98 -13.19 12.11 19.04
C GLU A 98 -13.21 12.89 17.74
N GLY A 99 -13.01 14.21 17.77
CA GLY A 99 -13.15 15.08 16.61
C GLY A 99 -12.04 14.89 15.57
N LEU A 100 -10.80 14.96 16.03
CA LEU A 100 -9.63 14.85 15.14
C LEU A 100 -9.42 13.44 14.56
N PRO A 101 -9.60 12.33 15.30
CA PRO A 101 -9.46 10.99 14.70
C PRO A 101 -10.36 10.78 13.48
N LEU A 102 -11.62 11.11 13.57
CA LEU A 102 -12.56 10.97 12.44
C LEU A 102 -12.21 11.91 11.27
N LYS A 103 -11.79 13.15 11.59
CA LYS A 103 -11.33 14.10 10.57
C LYS A 103 -10.07 13.60 9.86
N ALA A 104 -9.14 13.04 10.62
CA ALA A 104 -7.94 12.39 10.10
C ALA A 104 -8.26 11.20 9.20
N ALA A 105 -9.19 10.32 9.62
CA ALA A 105 -9.63 9.18 8.83
C ALA A 105 -10.18 9.61 7.47
N ARG A 106 -11.01 10.65 7.42
CA ARG A 106 -11.54 11.20 6.17
C ARG A 106 -10.43 11.74 5.26
N LEU A 107 -9.53 12.57 5.80
CA LEU A 107 -8.41 13.14 5.03
C LEU A 107 -7.53 12.05 4.40
N VAL A 108 -7.24 11.00 5.15
CA VAL A 108 -6.42 9.89 4.67
C VAL A 108 -7.16 9.05 3.63
N THR A 109 -8.47 8.84 3.84
CA THR A 109 -9.32 8.14 2.87
C THR A 109 -9.41 8.90 1.55
N ASP A 110 -9.65 10.21 1.60
CA ASP A 110 -9.74 11.07 0.42
C ASP A 110 -8.40 11.08 -0.34
N TYR A 111 -7.28 11.24 0.38
CA TYR A 111 -5.95 11.21 -0.19
C TYR A 111 -5.66 9.91 -0.95
N SER A 112 -5.91 8.76 -0.32
CA SER A 112 -5.72 7.44 -0.95
C SER A 112 -6.64 7.25 -2.15
N SER A 113 -7.91 7.65 -2.03
CA SER A 113 -8.89 7.55 -3.11
C SER A 113 -8.49 8.36 -4.34
N ASP A 114 -7.97 9.57 -4.16
CA ASP A 114 -7.50 10.44 -5.25
C ASP A 114 -6.32 9.80 -5.99
N TYR A 115 -5.38 9.19 -5.26
CA TYR A 115 -4.26 8.48 -5.88
C TYR A 115 -4.70 7.23 -6.64
N VAL A 116 -5.62 6.44 -6.09
CA VAL A 116 -6.18 5.28 -6.80
C VAL A 116 -6.90 5.73 -8.09
N VAL A 117 -7.63 6.84 -8.05
CA VAL A 117 -8.25 7.40 -9.27
C VAL A 117 -7.19 7.78 -10.31
N ALA A 118 -6.08 8.39 -9.90
CA ALA A 118 -4.97 8.71 -10.80
C ALA A 118 -4.29 7.45 -11.36
N SER A 119 -4.20 6.38 -10.56
CA SER A 119 -3.62 5.11 -10.98
C SER A 119 -4.45 4.34 -12.03
N ARG A 120 -5.77 4.63 -12.13
CA ARG A 120 -6.67 3.95 -13.09
C ARG A 120 -6.19 4.03 -14.53
N THR A 121 -5.66 5.16 -14.97
CA THR A 121 -5.19 5.33 -16.36
C THR A 121 -4.08 4.31 -16.68
N VAL A 122 -3.15 4.13 -15.74
CA VAL A 122 -2.06 3.16 -15.90
C VAL A 122 -2.57 1.73 -15.81
N LEU A 123 -3.48 1.45 -14.87
CA LEU A 123 -4.09 0.11 -14.74
C LEU A 123 -4.88 -0.26 -16.01
N ASP A 124 -5.61 0.69 -16.60
CA ASP A 124 -6.37 0.49 -17.85
C ASP A 124 -5.46 0.18 -19.03
N GLU A 125 -4.33 0.85 -19.14
CA GLU A 125 -3.32 0.62 -20.19
C GLU A 125 -2.65 -0.75 -20.02
N LEU A 126 -2.17 -1.06 -18.81
CA LEU A 126 -1.49 -2.33 -18.50
C LEU A 126 -2.42 -3.53 -18.62
N HIS A 127 -3.68 -3.41 -18.17
CA HIS A 127 -4.66 -4.50 -18.20
C HIS A 127 -4.98 -5.00 -19.61
N ARG A 128 -4.82 -4.17 -20.63
CA ARG A 128 -5.01 -4.57 -22.03
C ARG A 128 -3.91 -5.51 -22.53
N SER A 129 -2.74 -5.45 -21.93
CA SER A 129 -1.55 -6.19 -22.36
C SER A 129 -1.17 -7.31 -21.40
N TYR A 130 -1.47 -7.17 -20.11
CA TYR A 130 -1.06 -8.10 -19.06
C TYR A 130 -2.18 -8.43 -18.07
N PRO A 131 -2.32 -9.68 -17.64
CA PRO A 131 -3.01 -10.01 -16.40
C PRO A 131 -2.33 -9.28 -15.23
N LEU A 132 -3.13 -8.57 -14.40
CA LEU A 132 -2.64 -7.85 -13.24
C LEU A 132 -2.97 -8.62 -11.97
N LEU A 133 -2.01 -8.76 -11.07
CA LEU A 133 -2.17 -9.37 -9.76
C LEU A 133 -2.04 -8.30 -8.69
N LEU A 134 -2.84 -8.35 -7.63
CA LEU A 134 -2.73 -7.48 -6.48
C LEU A 134 -2.32 -8.28 -5.25
N VAL A 135 -1.22 -7.90 -4.59
CA VAL A 135 -0.65 -8.66 -3.46
C VAL A 135 -0.25 -7.70 -2.35
N SER A 136 -1.00 -7.64 -1.27
CA SER A 136 -0.76 -6.64 -0.24
C SER A 136 -0.82 -7.19 1.19
N ASN A 137 -0.01 -6.58 2.06
CA ASN A 137 -0.22 -6.70 3.50
C ASN A 137 -1.42 -5.85 3.88
N TYR A 138 -2.56 -6.51 4.08
CA TYR A 138 -3.81 -5.83 4.38
C TYR A 138 -4.57 -6.53 5.51
N TYR A 139 -5.80 -6.13 5.80
CA TYR A 139 -6.57 -6.52 6.99
C TYR A 139 -7.72 -7.49 6.70
N GLY A 140 -7.74 -8.16 5.54
CA GLY A 140 -8.80 -9.08 5.12
C GLY A 140 -9.90 -8.44 4.28
N ASN A 141 -9.90 -7.13 4.10
CA ASN A 141 -10.90 -6.39 3.34
C ASN A 141 -10.38 -5.75 2.04
N LEU A 142 -9.17 -6.11 1.57
CA LEU A 142 -8.57 -5.51 0.37
C LEU A 142 -9.50 -5.56 -0.84
N LYS A 143 -10.18 -6.69 -1.05
CA LYS A 143 -11.14 -6.85 -2.17
C LYS A 143 -12.29 -5.87 -2.09
N LYS A 144 -12.83 -5.61 -0.88
CA LYS A 144 -13.87 -4.60 -0.66
C LYS A 144 -13.36 -3.21 -1.00
N ILE A 145 -12.16 -2.86 -0.52
CA ILE A 145 -11.53 -1.56 -0.77
C ILE A 145 -11.40 -1.29 -2.29
N VAL A 146 -10.78 -2.21 -3.03
CA VAL A 146 -10.59 -2.00 -4.47
C VAL A 146 -11.89 -2.07 -5.28
N THR A 147 -12.91 -2.74 -4.74
CA THR A 147 -14.27 -2.72 -5.32
C THR A 147 -14.90 -1.34 -5.15
N ASP A 148 -14.88 -0.78 -3.95
CA ASP A 148 -15.43 0.55 -3.66
C ASP A 148 -14.68 1.65 -4.43
N LEU A 149 -13.38 1.49 -4.60
CA LEU A 149 -12.54 2.38 -5.40
C LEU A 149 -12.70 2.17 -6.92
N GLY A 150 -13.47 1.17 -7.36
CA GLY A 150 -13.79 0.92 -8.77
C GLY A 150 -12.61 0.42 -9.61
N ILE A 151 -11.66 -0.28 -9.00
CA ILE A 151 -10.48 -0.84 -9.70
C ILE A 151 -10.41 -2.37 -9.64
N VAL A 152 -11.36 -3.04 -9.00
CA VAL A 152 -11.36 -4.49 -8.83
C VAL A 152 -11.31 -5.24 -10.16
N SER A 153 -11.93 -4.72 -11.20
CA SER A 153 -12.02 -5.35 -12.52
C SER A 153 -10.70 -5.38 -13.29
N TYR A 154 -9.71 -4.59 -12.90
CA TYR A 154 -8.38 -4.65 -13.52
C TYR A 154 -7.58 -5.88 -13.08
N PHE A 155 -7.89 -6.44 -11.92
CA PHE A 155 -7.08 -7.51 -11.34
C PHE A 155 -7.61 -8.90 -11.66
N HIS A 156 -6.74 -9.72 -12.23
CA HIS A 156 -6.97 -11.15 -12.41
C HIS A 156 -7.11 -11.88 -11.07
N SER A 157 -6.30 -11.48 -10.08
CA SER A 157 -6.39 -12.01 -8.72
C SER A 157 -5.99 -10.97 -7.67
N ILE A 158 -6.56 -11.11 -6.45
CA ILE A 158 -6.29 -10.27 -5.30
C ILE A 158 -5.88 -11.17 -4.14
N THR A 159 -4.72 -10.89 -3.56
CA THR A 159 -4.13 -11.66 -2.46
C THR A 159 -3.92 -10.75 -1.26
N ASP A 160 -4.68 -11.00 -0.20
CA ASP A 160 -4.65 -10.27 1.07
C ASP A 160 -3.94 -11.11 2.13
N SER A 161 -2.92 -10.56 2.76
CA SER A 161 -2.07 -11.27 3.73
C SER A 161 -2.86 -11.85 4.91
N THR A 162 -3.90 -11.17 5.38
CA THR A 162 -4.73 -11.65 6.50
C THR A 162 -5.53 -12.90 6.09
N LEU A 163 -6.06 -12.92 4.87
CA LEU A 163 -6.79 -14.10 4.36
C LEU A 163 -5.86 -15.27 4.07
N GLU A 164 -4.62 -14.98 3.67
CA GLU A 164 -3.61 -16.02 3.39
C GLU A 164 -2.89 -16.54 4.65
N GLY A 165 -3.00 -15.85 5.78
CA GLY A 165 -2.28 -16.21 7.01
C GLY A 165 -0.77 -16.06 6.91
N VAL A 166 -0.26 -15.31 5.92
CA VAL A 166 1.16 -15.01 5.70
C VAL A 166 1.32 -13.59 5.19
N ARG A 167 2.40 -12.92 5.62
CA ARG A 167 2.63 -11.49 5.31
C ARG A 167 4.01 -11.28 4.70
N LYS A 168 4.12 -10.31 3.79
CA LYS A 168 5.41 -9.76 3.38
C LYS A 168 6.16 -9.24 4.63
N PRO A 169 7.46 -9.45 4.77
CA PRO A 169 8.43 -9.82 3.75
C PRO A 169 8.58 -11.31 3.47
N ASP A 170 7.77 -12.20 4.07
CA ASP A 170 7.81 -13.61 3.70
C ASP A 170 7.46 -13.74 2.20
N PRO A 171 8.34 -14.31 1.37
CA PRO A 171 8.09 -14.45 -0.06
C PRO A 171 6.91 -15.35 -0.38
N SER A 172 6.44 -16.14 0.59
CA SER A 172 5.30 -17.05 0.42
C SER A 172 4.02 -16.34 0.01
N LEU A 173 3.84 -15.04 0.37
CA LEU A 173 2.65 -14.30 -0.06
C LEU A 173 2.69 -14.05 -1.58
N TRP A 174 3.83 -13.58 -2.11
CA TRP A 174 4.05 -13.42 -3.54
C TRP A 174 3.99 -14.75 -4.27
N LYS A 175 4.64 -15.78 -3.71
CA LYS A 175 4.62 -17.14 -4.25
C LYS A 175 3.19 -17.66 -4.46
N ARG A 176 2.34 -17.58 -3.43
CA ARG A 176 0.94 -18.05 -3.51
C ARG A 176 0.14 -17.30 -4.57
N ALA A 177 0.33 -15.99 -4.69
CA ALA A 177 -0.35 -15.17 -5.69
C ALA A 177 0.04 -15.60 -7.11
N ILE A 178 1.33 -15.77 -7.37
CA ILE A 178 1.88 -16.12 -8.68
C ILE A 178 1.52 -17.56 -9.06
N ASP A 179 1.70 -18.52 -8.15
CA ASP A 179 1.35 -19.93 -8.38
C ASP A 179 -0.15 -20.09 -8.71
N ARG A 180 -1.03 -19.39 -7.97
CA ARG A 180 -2.48 -19.40 -8.20
C ARG A 180 -2.85 -18.83 -9.57
N ALA A 181 -2.09 -17.86 -10.04
CA ALA A 181 -2.29 -17.25 -11.35
C ALA A 181 -1.67 -18.08 -12.50
N GLY A 182 -0.84 -19.08 -12.21
CA GLY A 182 -0.31 -20.04 -13.18
C GLY A 182 0.88 -19.51 -14.00
N PHE A 183 1.62 -18.50 -13.51
CA PHE A 183 2.81 -17.97 -14.18
C PHE A 183 4.10 -18.53 -13.59
N ALA A 184 5.13 -18.64 -14.42
CA ALA A 184 6.50 -18.84 -13.94
C ALA A 184 7.01 -17.53 -13.29
N TYR A 185 7.88 -17.62 -12.28
CA TYR A 185 8.31 -16.43 -11.54
C TYR A 185 9.05 -15.43 -12.43
N GLU A 186 9.89 -15.90 -13.34
CA GLU A 186 10.61 -15.05 -14.31
C GLU A 186 9.70 -14.34 -15.33
N GLU A 187 8.45 -14.76 -15.43
CA GLU A 187 7.43 -14.16 -16.29
C GLU A 187 6.62 -13.04 -15.58
N VAL A 188 6.87 -12.84 -14.28
CA VAL A 188 6.13 -11.86 -13.48
C VAL A 188 7.01 -10.66 -13.15
N LEU A 189 6.47 -9.46 -13.40
CA LEU A 189 7.04 -8.21 -12.94
C LEU A 189 6.37 -7.81 -11.62
N VAL A 190 7.14 -7.79 -10.52
CA VAL A 190 6.68 -7.27 -9.23
C VAL A 190 6.93 -5.77 -9.17
N VAL A 191 5.92 -5.00 -8.83
CA VAL A 191 5.95 -3.54 -8.67
C VAL A 191 5.54 -3.18 -7.25
N GLY A 192 6.42 -2.52 -6.49
CA GLY A 192 6.16 -2.11 -5.11
C GLY A 192 7.13 -1.03 -4.65
N ASP A 193 6.78 -0.31 -3.58
CA ASP A 193 7.62 0.75 -3.00
C ASP A 193 8.66 0.20 -2.02
N SER A 194 8.38 -0.93 -1.38
CA SER A 194 9.18 -1.45 -0.28
C SER A 194 10.26 -2.42 -0.73
N MET A 195 11.52 -2.05 -0.57
CA MET A 195 12.65 -2.98 -0.78
C MET A 195 12.46 -4.26 0.03
N LYS A 196 12.06 -4.14 1.31
CA LYS A 196 11.93 -5.27 2.23
C LYS A 196 10.72 -6.15 1.91
N ASN A 197 9.57 -5.54 1.61
CA ASN A 197 8.32 -6.29 1.50
C ASN A 197 8.00 -6.75 0.06
N ASP A 198 8.54 -6.07 -0.95
CA ASP A 198 8.18 -6.32 -2.34
C ASP A 198 9.38 -6.75 -3.18
N ILE A 199 10.41 -5.93 -3.19
CA ILE A 199 11.53 -6.10 -4.13
C ILE A 199 12.38 -7.31 -3.77
N GLN A 200 12.87 -7.40 -2.51
CA GLN A 200 13.70 -8.53 -2.07
C GLN A 200 12.94 -9.88 -2.14
N PRO A 201 11.68 -9.99 -1.66
CA PRO A 201 10.91 -11.21 -1.84
C PRO A 201 10.67 -11.58 -3.31
N GLY A 202 10.34 -10.61 -4.17
CA GLY A 202 10.18 -10.85 -5.61
C GLY A 202 11.46 -11.41 -6.24
N LEU A 203 12.60 -10.76 -5.98
CA LEU A 203 13.90 -11.24 -6.47
C LEU A 203 14.24 -12.63 -5.95
N SER A 204 13.95 -12.94 -4.69
CA SER A 204 14.24 -14.26 -4.10
C SER A 204 13.47 -15.40 -4.75
N LEU A 205 12.33 -15.10 -5.37
CA LEU A 205 11.54 -16.04 -6.15
C LEU A 205 12.00 -16.14 -7.61
N GLY A 206 12.86 -15.24 -8.08
CA GLY A 206 13.28 -15.16 -9.48
C GLY A 206 12.40 -14.23 -10.34
N CYS A 207 11.52 -13.45 -9.73
CA CYS A 207 10.73 -12.46 -10.45
C CYS A 207 11.58 -11.29 -10.94
N GLN A 208 11.12 -10.64 -11.98
CA GLN A 208 11.59 -9.30 -12.35
C GLN A 208 10.94 -8.27 -11.42
N VAL A 209 11.63 -7.17 -11.12
CA VAL A 209 11.15 -6.19 -10.15
C VAL A 209 11.32 -4.76 -10.63
N VAL A 210 10.38 -3.90 -10.24
CA VAL A 210 10.48 -2.44 -10.36
C VAL A 210 10.17 -1.83 -9.00
N GLN A 211 11.13 -1.06 -8.49
CA GLN A 211 10.93 -0.30 -7.27
C GLN A 211 10.24 1.02 -7.55
N GLY A 212 9.13 1.29 -6.89
CA GLY A 212 8.55 2.62 -6.82
C GLY A 212 9.32 3.47 -5.81
N CYS A 213 9.76 4.65 -6.22
CA CYS A 213 10.49 5.59 -5.36
C CYS A 213 9.79 6.94 -5.36
N PRO A 214 9.70 7.65 -4.21
CA PRO A 214 9.18 9.01 -4.21
C PRO A 214 9.96 9.93 -5.14
N GLU A 215 9.29 10.92 -5.70
CA GLU A 215 9.94 11.90 -6.58
C GLU A 215 11.18 12.53 -5.92
N GLY A 216 12.27 12.66 -6.67
CA GLY A 216 13.55 13.14 -6.18
C GLY A 216 14.38 12.10 -5.40
N LYS A 217 13.89 10.86 -5.28
CA LYS A 217 14.67 9.73 -4.75
C LYS A 217 15.08 8.78 -5.86
N THR A 218 16.15 8.04 -5.64
CA THR A 218 16.63 6.98 -6.52
C THR A 218 16.37 5.62 -5.90
N GLY A 219 16.15 4.61 -6.73
CA GLY A 219 16.04 3.22 -6.30
C GLY A 219 17.37 2.65 -5.83
N GLU A 220 17.32 1.43 -5.32
CA GLU A 220 18.49 0.67 -4.91
C GLU A 220 19.39 0.37 -6.11
N ALA A 221 20.71 0.38 -5.90
CA ALA A 221 21.67 0.14 -6.96
C ALA A 221 21.46 -1.22 -7.65
N GLY A 222 21.38 -1.21 -8.97
CA GLY A 222 21.12 -2.42 -9.77
C GLY A 222 19.65 -2.83 -9.89
N ILE A 223 18.73 -2.12 -9.23
CA ILE A 223 17.28 -2.33 -9.34
C ILE A 223 16.67 -1.29 -10.28
N SER A 224 15.82 -1.73 -11.20
CA SER A 224 15.01 -0.82 -12.01
C SER A 224 14.01 -0.09 -11.12
N PHE A 225 13.87 1.22 -11.30
CA PHE A 225 12.93 2.01 -10.50
C PHE A 225 12.14 3.01 -11.36
N ILE A 226 11.01 3.42 -10.84
CA ILE A 226 10.16 4.49 -11.35
C ILE A 226 9.85 5.48 -10.23
N THR A 227 9.61 6.75 -10.57
CA THR A 227 9.22 7.78 -9.61
C THR A 227 7.74 8.14 -9.69
N ARG A 228 7.09 7.74 -10.76
CA ARG A 228 5.66 7.85 -10.99
C ARG A 228 5.15 6.59 -11.65
N LEU A 229 3.97 6.14 -11.22
CA LEU A 229 3.36 4.92 -11.77
C LEU A 229 3.15 5.03 -13.30
N SER A 230 2.90 6.25 -13.81
CA SER A 230 2.74 6.54 -15.25
C SER A 230 3.99 6.27 -16.10
N GLU A 231 5.14 6.00 -15.49
CA GLU A 231 6.35 5.61 -16.22
C GLU A 231 6.37 4.12 -16.58
N LEU A 232 5.52 3.31 -15.92
CA LEU A 232 5.53 1.85 -16.07
C LEU A 232 5.14 1.37 -17.47
N PRO A 233 4.11 1.92 -18.15
CA PRO A 233 3.80 1.53 -19.53
C PRO A 233 4.98 1.74 -20.48
N ALA A 234 5.63 2.90 -20.43
CA ALA A 234 6.80 3.19 -21.24
C ALA A 234 7.98 2.24 -20.93
N LEU A 235 8.18 1.89 -19.67
CA LEU A 235 9.18 0.92 -19.26
C LEU A 235 8.91 -0.47 -19.86
N LEU A 236 7.65 -0.83 -20.09
CA LEU A 236 7.21 -2.08 -20.70
C LEU A 236 7.03 -1.99 -22.22
N SER A 237 7.23 -0.81 -22.81
CA SER A 237 7.06 -0.54 -24.27
C SER A 237 5.64 -0.75 -24.78
N ILE A 238 4.65 -0.39 -23.95
CA ILE A 238 3.24 -0.33 -24.31
C ILE A 238 2.74 1.11 -24.22
#